data_d683c085d8e75853fcbec94cbdf07a2a
#
_entry.id   d683c085d8e75853fcbec94cbdf07a2a
#
_cell.length_a   1.000
_cell.length_b   1.000
_cell.length_c   1.000
_cell.angle_alpha   90.00
_cell.angle_beta   90.00
_cell.angle_gamma   90.00
#
_symmetry.space_group_name_H-M   'P 1'
#
loop_
_entity.id
_entity.type
_entity.pdbx_description
1 polymer ?
#
loop_
_entity_poly.entity_id
_entity_poly.type
_entity_poly.pdbx_seq_one_letter_code
_entity_poly.pdbx_strand_id
1 'polypeptide(L)' 'RKCVSQSHRFHGPCLRDSNCATVCLGEGFTGGDCHGFRRRCFCSRFC' A
#
# COMPACT_ATOMS: atom_id res chain seq x y z
N ARG A 1 -12.66 -10.39 6.14
CA ARG A 1 -12.92 -9.40 5.11
C ARG A 1 -11.72 -8.49 4.94
N LYS A 2 -11.34 -8.25 3.71
CA LYS A 2 -10.17 -7.44 3.39
C LYS A 2 -10.59 -6.00 3.07
N CYS A 3 -9.96 -5.05 3.74
CA CYS A 3 -10.17 -3.63 3.50
C CYS A 3 -8.93 -3.04 2.85
N VAL A 4 -9.12 -2.25 1.80
CA VAL A 4 -8.03 -1.67 1.04
C VAL A 4 -8.16 -0.15 1.03
N SER A 5 -7.04 0.54 1.21
CA SER A 5 -7.01 2.00 1.23
C SER A 5 -5.69 2.48 0.61
N GLN A 6 -5.73 3.63 -0.05
CA GLN A 6 -4.53 4.20 -0.62
C GLN A 6 -3.60 4.69 0.49
N SER A 7 -2.30 4.42 0.32
CA SER A 7 -1.31 4.87 1.30
C SER A 7 -1.20 6.39 1.29
N HIS A 8 -1.12 6.98 2.48
CA HIS A 8 -0.95 8.42 2.65
C HIS A 8 0.52 8.81 2.82
N ARG A 9 1.38 7.85 3.12
CA ARG A 9 2.80 8.12 3.37
C ARG A 9 3.70 7.82 2.19
N PHE A 10 3.22 7.04 1.26
CA PHE A 10 4.03 6.64 0.12
C PHE A 10 4.10 7.76 -0.89
N HIS A 11 5.31 8.23 -1.17
CA HIS A 11 5.55 9.30 -2.13
C HIS A 11 6.22 8.76 -3.38
N GLY A 12 5.85 9.32 -4.53
CA GLY A 12 6.43 8.93 -5.79
C GLY A 12 5.80 7.67 -6.36
N PRO A 13 6.34 7.13 -7.46
CA PRO A 13 5.78 5.95 -8.12
C PRO A 13 6.05 4.68 -7.31
N CYS A 14 5.03 3.84 -7.24
CA CYS A 14 5.14 2.56 -6.54
C CYS A 14 5.70 1.52 -7.51
N LEU A 15 7.02 1.34 -7.49
CA LEU A 15 7.71 0.44 -8.40
C LEU A 15 7.84 -0.99 -7.86
N ARG A 16 7.80 -1.15 -6.55
CA ARG A 16 7.94 -2.46 -5.91
C ARG A 16 6.85 -2.66 -4.86
N ASP A 17 6.19 -3.81 -4.95
CA ASP A 17 5.15 -4.16 -3.98
C ASP A 17 5.69 -4.24 -2.56
N SER A 18 6.90 -4.80 -2.40
CA SER A 18 7.52 -4.92 -1.08
C SER A 18 7.75 -3.55 -0.43
N ASN A 19 8.11 -2.57 -1.23
CA ASN A 19 8.32 -1.22 -0.74
C ASN A 19 7.01 -0.62 -0.23
N CYS A 20 5.95 -0.79 -1.01
CA CYS A 20 4.61 -0.36 -0.63
C CYS A 20 4.16 -1.06 0.66
N ALA A 21 4.35 -2.37 0.73
CA ALA A 21 3.96 -3.15 1.91
C ALA A 21 4.69 -2.67 3.16
N THR A 22 5.97 -2.35 3.06
CA THR A 22 6.76 -1.86 4.19
C THR A 22 6.19 -0.55 4.71
N VAL A 23 5.87 0.37 3.81
CA VAL A 23 5.26 1.65 4.20
C VAL A 23 3.90 1.41 4.85
N CYS A 24 3.11 0.49 4.28
CA CYS A 24 1.79 0.18 4.81
C CYS A 24 1.85 -0.39 6.22
N LEU A 25 2.84 -1.25 6.50
CA LEU A 25 3.03 -1.78 7.84
C LEU A 25 3.28 -0.66 8.84
N GLY A 26 4.02 0.37 8.44
CA GLY A 26 4.25 1.53 9.28
C GLY A 26 3.01 2.36 9.53
N GLU A 27 2.00 2.23 8.67
CA GLU A 27 0.72 2.93 8.82
C GLU A 27 -0.32 2.12 9.59
N GLY A 28 0.03 0.92 10.03
CA GLY A 28 -0.88 0.07 10.79
C GLY A 28 -1.66 -0.93 9.95
N PHE A 29 -1.25 -1.13 8.70
CA PHE A 29 -1.86 -2.13 7.83
C PHE A 29 -1.07 -3.44 7.88
N THR A 30 -1.66 -4.50 7.35
CA THR A 30 -1.01 -5.81 7.32
C THR A 30 -0.18 -6.03 6.07
N GLY A 31 -0.37 -5.21 5.05
CA GLY A 31 0.40 -5.31 3.82
C GLY A 31 -0.02 -4.26 2.83
N GLY A 32 0.51 -4.35 1.62
CA GLY A 32 0.15 -3.42 0.55
C GLY A 32 0.73 -3.84 -0.78
N ASP A 33 0.19 -3.28 -1.84
CA ASP A 33 0.59 -3.55 -3.20
C ASP A 33 0.57 -2.28 -4.04
N CYS A 34 1.34 -2.31 -5.12
CA CYS A 34 1.26 -1.26 -6.12
C CYS A 34 0.15 -1.60 -7.12
N HIS A 35 -0.74 -0.66 -7.36
CA HIS A 35 -1.86 -0.87 -8.26
C HIS A 35 -2.05 0.27 -9.23
N GLY A 36 -2.64 -0.07 -10.34
CA GLY A 36 -3.11 0.88 -11.32
C GLY A 36 -2.03 1.38 -12.24
N PHE A 37 -2.49 2.08 -13.26
CA PHE A 37 -1.62 2.66 -14.28
C PHE A 37 -0.69 3.72 -13.69
N ARG A 38 -1.15 4.40 -12.66
CA ARG A 38 -0.37 5.46 -12.02
C ARG A 38 0.60 4.97 -10.96
N ARG A 39 0.70 3.67 -10.79
CA ARG A 39 1.61 3.05 -9.83
C ARG A 39 1.44 3.61 -8.42
N ARG A 40 0.23 3.51 -7.92
CA ARG A 40 -0.10 3.98 -6.58
C ARG A 40 0.04 2.85 -5.57
N CYS A 41 0.46 3.21 -4.36
CA CYS A 41 0.57 2.25 -3.26
C CYS A 41 -0.76 2.16 -2.54
N PHE A 42 -1.33 0.96 -2.47
CA PHE A 42 -2.56 0.69 -1.73
C PHE A 42 -2.26 -0.26 -0.59
N CYS A 43 -2.69 0.11 0.59
CA CYS A 43 -2.50 -0.70 1.79
C CYS A 43 -3.73 -1.56 2.04
N SER A 44 -3.53 -2.71 2.66
CA SER A 44 -4.62 -3.64 2.96
C SER A 44 -4.53 -4.15 4.39
N ARG A 45 -5.69 -4.48 4.95
CA ARG A 45 -5.80 -5.09 6.26
C ARG A 45 -7.11 -5.85 6.33
N PHE A 46 -7.22 -6.72 7.32
CA PHE A 46 -8.47 -7.40 7.57
C PHE A 46 -9.31 -6.56 8.53
N CYS A 47 -10.54 -6.33 8.14
CA CYS A 47 -11.45 -5.52 8.94
C CYS A 47 -12.15 -6.32 10.04
#